data_acf6cb5687f22c7b29d8637494e8ae32
#
_entry.id   acf6cb5687f22c7b29d8637494e8ae32
#
_cell.length_a   1.000
_cell.length_b   1.000
_cell.length_c   1.000
_cell.angle_alpha   90.00
_cell.angle_beta   90.00
_cell.angle_gamma   90.00
#
_symmetry.space_group_name_H-M   'P 1'
#
loop_
_entity.id
_entity.type
_entity.pdbx_description
1 polymer ?
#
loop_
_entity_poly.entity_id
_entity_poly.type
_entity_poly.pdbx_seq_one_letter_code
_entity_poly.pdbx_strand_id
1 'polypeptide(L)'
;MRLFLFLLFAMLFSVAAFSQNISILQDPLSSRIFNIEKYAEIRGTPFLADKWTRGSVVTTRGIYENLELKYNVYDNALFFNKNEEAFELQDEIVSFTLMHKPGTPESYSVYKKGITGPGLSVEEFVQVLAEGAVDLYRLDLKHVSEMSEVNAGIVKTFTGGIKYYAEKDKAVTLIKADKESVLLLLADKADQVKGFITSNRISFRKEEDLVKVFKYYNSL
;
A
#
# COMPACT_ATOMS: atom_id res chain seq x y z
N MET A 1 -11.76 60.95 7.45
CA MET A 1 -11.25 59.95 8.40
C MET A 1 -12.00 58.61 8.39
N ARG A 2 -12.94 58.37 7.47
CA ARG A 2 -13.65 57.07 7.32
C ARG A 2 -13.20 56.23 6.10
N LEU A 3 -12.41 56.79 5.19
CA LEU A 3 -11.92 56.08 4.01
C LEU A 3 -10.60 55.34 4.23
N PHE A 4 -9.85 55.67 5.28
CA PHE A 4 -8.57 55.04 5.62
C PHE A 4 -8.71 53.72 6.38
N LEU A 5 -9.88 53.49 6.99
CA LEU A 5 -10.12 52.27 7.77
C LEU A 5 -10.50 51.07 6.91
N PHE A 6 -10.99 51.28 5.68
CA PHE A 6 -11.36 50.19 4.74
C PHE A 6 -10.17 49.58 3.99
N LEU A 7 -9.07 50.35 3.84
CA LEU A 7 -7.86 49.88 3.19
C LEU A 7 -6.98 49.00 4.08
N LEU A 8 -7.13 49.10 5.40
CA LEU A 8 -6.34 48.28 6.35
C LEU A 8 -6.93 46.88 6.61
N PHE A 9 -8.23 46.67 6.28
CA PHE A 9 -8.90 45.39 6.48
C PHE A 9 -8.79 44.46 5.26
N ALA A 10 -8.38 44.98 4.11
CA ALA A 10 -8.17 44.18 2.89
C ALA A 10 -6.82 43.45 2.81
N MET A 11 -5.91 43.70 3.78
CA MET A 11 -4.53 43.20 3.76
C MET A 11 -4.30 41.95 4.61
N LEU A 12 -5.33 41.35 5.20
CA LEU A 12 -5.19 40.21 6.14
C LEU A 12 -5.70 38.87 5.62
N PHE A 13 -6.06 38.78 4.35
CA PHE A 13 -6.34 37.49 3.70
C PHE A 13 -5.25 37.11 2.67
N SER A 14 -4.00 37.07 3.11
CA SER A 14 -2.99 36.29 2.40
C SER A 14 -3.28 34.81 2.70
N VAL A 15 -4.19 34.22 1.95
CA VAL A 15 -4.33 32.77 1.86
C VAL A 15 -3.01 32.28 1.32
N ALA A 16 -2.18 31.69 2.17
CA ALA A 16 -1.03 30.92 1.73
C ALA A 16 -1.59 29.73 0.92
N ALA A 17 -1.72 29.94 -0.38
CA ALA A 17 -1.91 28.84 -1.32
C ALA A 17 -0.65 27.99 -1.22
N PHE A 18 -0.70 26.89 -0.48
CA PHE A 18 0.27 25.82 -0.60
C PHE A 18 0.10 25.28 -2.02
N SER A 19 0.89 25.85 -2.95
CA SER A 19 1.08 25.26 -4.26
C SER A 19 1.73 23.89 -4.04
N GLN A 20 0.93 22.84 -4.11
CA GLN A 20 1.46 21.49 -4.21
C GLN A 20 2.18 21.45 -5.56
N ASN A 21 3.49 21.38 -5.54
CA ASN A 21 4.29 21.19 -6.75
C ASN A 21 4.03 19.76 -7.26
N ILE A 22 3.07 19.61 -8.14
CA ILE A 22 2.88 18.38 -8.91
C ILE A 22 4.01 18.36 -9.95
N SER A 23 5.04 17.58 -9.67
CA SER A 23 6.12 17.36 -10.62
C SER A 23 5.75 16.18 -11.53
N ILE A 24 5.77 16.40 -12.83
CA ILE A 24 5.70 15.31 -13.81
C ILE A 24 7.10 14.69 -13.86
N LEU A 25 7.20 13.38 -13.68
CA LEU A 25 8.46 12.65 -13.77
C LEU A 25 9.01 12.74 -15.19
N GLN A 26 9.92 13.69 -15.44
CA GLN A 26 10.50 13.94 -16.76
C GLN A 26 11.94 13.49 -16.88
N ASP A 27 12.62 13.26 -15.75
CA ASP A 27 14.05 12.97 -15.74
C ASP A 27 14.33 11.46 -15.64
N PRO A 28 14.87 10.84 -16.71
CA PRO A 28 15.28 9.44 -16.68
C PRO A 28 16.49 9.17 -15.76
N LEU A 29 17.17 10.21 -15.25
CA LEU A 29 18.33 10.07 -14.36
C LEU A 29 17.96 9.50 -12.98
N SER A 30 16.69 9.63 -12.56
CA SER A 30 16.18 9.02 -11.31
C SER A 30 15.60 7.63 -11.53
N SER A 31 15.80 7.03 -12.68
CA SER A 31 15.25 5.74 -13.05
C SER A 31 16.28 4.85 -13.75
N ARG A 32 16.12 3.55 -13.62
CA ARG A 32 16.95 2.55 -14.29
C ARG A 32 16.06 1.66 -15.16
N ILE A 33 16.51 1.39 -16.40
CA ILE A 33 15.80 0.46 -17.30
C ILE A 33 15.71 -0.91 -16.62
N PHE A 34 14.51 -1.46 -16.60
CA PHE A 34 14.26 -2.77 -16.02
C PHE A 34 14.60 -3.87 -17.00
N ASN A 35 15.48 -4.78 -16.59
CA ASN A 35 15.75 -6.00 -17.34
C ASN A 35 14.81 -7.12 -16.85
N ILE A 36 13.76 -7.42 -17.62
CA ILE A 36 12.80 -8.49 -17.33
C ILE A 36 13.42 -9.89 -17.47
N GLU A 37 14.49 -10.04 -18.24
CA GLU A 37 15.18 -11.32 -18.42
C GLU A 37 15.80 -11.86 -17.13
N LYS A 38 15.97 -10.99 -16.11
CA LYS A 38 16.40 -11.39 -14.76
C LYS A 38 15.59 -12.57 -14.18
N TYR A 39 14.34 -12.71 -14.60
CA TYR A 39 13.42 -13.74 -14.09
C TYR A 39 13.00 -14.79 -15.12
N ALA A 40 13.63 -14.81 -16.30
CA ALA A 40 13.23 -15.67 -17.44
C ALA A 40 13.20 -17.16 -17.10
N GLU A 41 14.05 -17.62 -16.17
CA GLU A 41 14.12 -19.01 -15.74
C GLU A 41 13.18 -19.36 -14.57
N ILE A 42 12.38 -18.40 -14.10
CA ILE A 42 11.50 -18.58 -12.94
C ILE A 42 10.05 -18.55 -13.40
N ARG A 43 9.30 -19.62 -13.17
CA ARG A 43 7.87 -19.69 -13.48
C ARG A 43 7.06 -18.72 -12.62
N GLY A 44 6.00 -18.15 -13.18
CA GLY A 44 5.14 -17.19 -12.49
C GLY A 44 5.66 -15.75 -12.59
N THR A 45 5.33 -14.90 -11.61
CA THR A 45 5.61 -13.48 -11.68
C THR A 45 6.13 -12.95 -10.34
N PRO A 46 7.17 -12.07 -10.33
CA PRO A 46 7.64 -11.39 -9.13
C PRO A 46 6.71 -10.25 -8.70
N PHE A 47 5.80 -9.84 -9.59
CA PHE A 47 4.95 -8.67 -9.40
C PHE A 47 3.70 -9.00 -8.57
N LEU A 48 3.12 -7.96 -7.96
CA LEU A 48 1.81 -8.01 -7.33
C LEU A 48 0.71 -8.36 -8.33
N ALA A 49 0.78 -7.74 -9.51
CA ALA A 49 -0.10 -7.97 -10.65
C ALA A 49 0.68 -7.92 -11.96
N ASP A 50 0.23 -8.67 -12.97
CA ASP A 50 0.92 -8.73 -14.27
C ASP A 50 0.68 -7.49 -15.14
N LYS A 51 -0.39 -6.74 -14.86
CA LYS A 51 -0.77 -5.56 -15.63
C LYS A 51 -0.21 -4.28 -15.00
N TRP A 52 0.13 -3.33 -15.87
CA TRP A 52 0.36 -1.95 -15.48
C TRP A 52 -0.92 -1.35 -14.91
N THR A 53 -0.80 -0.61 -13.82
CA THR A 53 -1.93 -0.06 -13.09
C THR A 53 -1.69 1.43 -12.87
N ARG A 54 -2.69 2.26 -13.17
CA ARG A 54 -2.59 3.69 -12.88
C ARG A 54 -2.46 3.94 -11.40
N GLY A 55 -1.64 4.94 -11.05
CA GLY A 55 -1.39 5.28 -9.67
C GLY A 55 -0.62 6.58 -9.49
N SER A 56 -0.24 6.85 -8.28
CA SER A 56 0.60 7.97 -7.88
C SER A 56 1.71 7.50 -6.95
N VAL A 57 2.79 8.25 -6.90
CA VAL A 57 3.94 7.98 -6.03
C VAL A 57 4.28 9.24 -5.25
N VAL A 58 4.47 9.08 -3.96
CA VAL A 58 5.02 10.11 -3.07
C VAL A 58 6.46 9.72 -2.76
N THR A 59 7.37 10.60 -3.09
CA THR A 59 8.79 10.45 -2.77
C THR A 59 9.24 11.59 -1.85
N THR A 60 10.46 11.53 -1.34
CA THR A 60 11.06 12.63 -0.59
C THR A 60 11.28 13.90 -1.44
N ARG A 61 11.22 13.78 -2.78
CA ARG A 61 11.40 14.91 -3.71
C ARG A 61 10.08 15.51 -4.23
N GLY A 62 8.95 14.80 -4.14
CA GLY A 62 7.68 15.30 -4.63
C GLY A 62 6.64 14.21 -4.86
N ILE A 63 5.51 14.62 -5.43
CA ILE A 63 4.37 13.76 -5.76
C ILE A 63 4.30 13.65 -7.28
N TYR A 64 4.16 12.42 -7.77
CA TYR A 64 4.04 12.10 -9.18
C TYR A 64 2.71 11.36 -9.40
N GLU A 65 1.85 11.92 -10.23
CA GLU A 65 0.50 11.42 -10.49
C GLU A 65 0.34 10.84 -11.89
N ASN A 66 -0.72 10.06 -12.09
CA ASN A 66 -1.10 9.47 -13.36
C ASN A 66 -0.01 8.60 -14.00
N LEU A 67 0.80 7.95 -13.19
CA LEU A 67 1.79 7.00 -13.65
C LEU A 67 1.15 5.63 -13.92
N GLU A 68 1.66 4.91 -14.91
CA GLU A 68 1.42 3.48 -15.07
C GLU A 68 2.47 2.74 -14.23
N LEU A 69 2.03 2.13 -13.14
CA LEU A 69 2.88 1.54 -12.11
C LEU A 69 2.78 0.02 -12.10
N LYS A 70 3.87 -0.64 -11.68
CA LYS A 70 3.93 -2.06 -11.44
C LYS A 70 4.82 -2.35 -10.23
N TYR A 71 4.25 -2.94 -9.19
CA TYR A 71 5.00 -3.25 -7.97
C TYR A 71 5.59 -4.65 -8.03
N ASN A 72 6.91 -4.73 -7.95
CA ASN A 72 7.66 -5.98 -7.81
C ASN A 72 7.77 -6.30 -6.31
N VAL A 73 6.95 -7.24 -5.87
CA VAL A 73 6.91 -7.68 -4.46
C VAL A 73 8.17 -8.42 -4.07
N TYR A 74 8.78 -9.18 -5.02
CA TYR A 74 9.97 -9.98 -4.74
C TYR A 74 11.21 -9.13 -4.44
N ASP A 75 11.44 -8.09 -5.25
CA ASP A 75 12.57 -7.17 -5.07
C ASP A 75 12.19 -5.93 -4.23
N ASN A 76 10.92 -5.82 -3.81
CA ASN A 76 10.39 -4.63 -3.12
C ASN A 76 10.65 -3.33 -3.89
N ALA A 77 10.45 -3.35 -5.21
CA ALA A 77 10.75 -2.27 -6.12
C ALA A 77 9.53 -1.81 -6.92
N LEU A 78 9.41 -0.51 -7.17
CA LEU A 78 8.32 0.07 -7.94
C LEU A 78 8.82 0.47 -9.33
N PHE A 79 8.09 0.04 -10.34
CA PHE A 79 8.35 0.34 -11.74
C PHE A 79 7.28 1.24 -12.31
N PHE A 80 7.67 2.07 -13.27
CA PHE A 80 6.73 2.83 -14.09
C PHE A 80 6.98 2.61 -15.57
N ASN A 81 5.91 2.72 -16.36
CA ASN A 81 5.96 2.63 -17.81
C ASN A 81 6.12 4.04 -18.41
N LYS A 82 7.05 4.20 -19.32
CA LYS A 82 7.22 5.42 -20.13
C LYS A 82 7.60 5.03 -21.55
N ASN A 83 6.76 5.40 -22.51
CA ASN A 83 6.98 5.09 -23.94
C ASN A 83 7.18 3.58 -24.20
N GLU A 84 6.35 2.75 -23.56
CA GLU A 84 6.42 1.27 -23.67
C GLU A 84 7.68 0.63 -23.03
N GLU A 85 8.52 1.42 -22.39
CA GLU A 85 9.68 0.93 -21.64
C GLU A 85 9.43 0.97 -20.14
N ALA A 86 9.90 -0.07 -19.43
CA ALA A 86 9.79 -0.19 -17.99
C ALA A 86 11.02 0.40 -17.29
N PHE A 87 10.79 1.30 -16.36
CA PHE A 87 11.82 1.93 -15.54
C PHE A 87 11.57 1.66 -14.08
N GLU A 88 12.63 1.31 -13.34
CA GLU A 88 12.63 1.21 -11.89
C GLU A 88 12.78 2.61 -11.28
N LEU A 89 11.88 2.98 -10.37
CA LEU A 89 12.00 4.20 -9.59
C LEU A 89 13.18 4.09 -8.60
N GLN A 90 14.13 5.01 -8.72
CA GLN A 90 15.32 5.06 -7.87
C GLN A 90 15.19 6.10 -6.74
N ASP A 91 14.16 6.92 -6.77
CA ASP A 91 13.87 7.88 -5.71
C ASP A 91 13.43 7.16 -4.43
N GLU A 92 13.71 7.78 -3.31
CA GLU A 92 13.22 7.29 -2.02
C GLU A 92 11.69 7.44 -1.97
N ILE A 93 10.99 6.30 -2.12
CA ILE A 93 9.53 6.22 -2.12
C ILE A 93 9.04 6.17 -0.68
N VAL A 94 8.12 7.08 -0.33
CA VAL A 94 7.42 7.12 0.95
C VAL A 94 6.14 6.26 0.88
N SER A 95 5.37 6.48 -0.20
CA SER A 95 4.13 5.74 -0.45
C SER A 95 3.78 5.75 -1.93
N PHE A 96 2.91 4.84 -2.33
CA PHE A 96 2.31 4.84 -3.66
C PHE A 96 0.86 4.33 -3.62
N THR A 97 0.10 4.68 -4.65
CA THR A 97 -1.27 4.17 -4.85
C THR A 97 -1.37 3.36 -6.13
N LEU A 98 -2.22 2.35 -6.12
CA LEU A 98 -2.60 1.60 -7.31
C LEU A 98 -4.11 1.65 -7.48
N MET A 99 -4.60 2.04 -8.65
CA MET A 99 -6.02 2.16 -8.96
C MET A 99 -6.56 0.84 -9.52
N HIS A 100 -7.55 0.24 -8.85
CA HIS A 100 -8.17 -1.01 -9.30
C HIS A 100 -9.38 -0.80 -10.21
N LYS A 101 -10.15 0.26 -9.99
CA LYS A 101 -11.34 0.60 -10.80
C LYS A 101 -11.43 2.13 -10.98
N PRO A 102 -11.53 2.64 -12.21
CA PRO A 102 -11.73 4.06 -12.43
C PRO A 102 -13.07 4.55 -11.84
N GLY A 103 -13.05 5.69 -11.17
CA GLY A 103 -14.26 6.45 -10.82
C GLY A 103 -14.83 6.27 -9.41
N THR A 104 -14.20 5.50 -8.53
CA THR A 104 -14.61 5.42 -7.11
C THR A 104 -13.43 5.68 -6.18
N PRO A 105 -13.60 6.47 -5.10
CA PRO A 105 -12.53 6.72 -4.12
C PRO A 105 -11.99 5.44 -3.47
N GLU A 106 -12.83 4.42 -3.34
CA GLU A 106 -12.50 3.13 -2.74
C GLU A 106 -11.73 2.19 -3.68
N SER A 107 -11.42 2.65 -4.89
CA SER A 107 -10.75 1.86 -5.92
C SER A 107 -9.24 1.91 -5.87
N TYR A 108 -8.65 2.56 -4.86
CA TYR A 108 -7.21 2.65 -4.71
C TYR A 108 -6.72 1.77 -3.57
N SER A 109 -5.64 1.03 -3.82
CA SER A 109 -4.80 0.48 -2.77
C SER A 109 -3.68 1.47 -2.46
N VAL A 110 -3.50 1.79 -1.20
CA VAL A 110 -2.41 2.64 -0.71
C VAL A 110 -1.34 1.75 -0.10
N TYR A 111 -0.11 1.94 -0.52
CA TYR A 111 1.07 1.26 0.01
C TYR A 111 2.00 2.28 0.64
N LYS A 112 2.51 1.99 1.84
CA LYS A 112 3.45 2.86 2.55
C LYS A 112 4.59 2.06 3.18
N LYS A 113 5.73 2.72 3.39
CA LYS A 113 6.87 2.25 4.18
C LYS A 113 6.84 2.86 5.58
N GLY A 114 7.80 2.52 6.39
CA GLY A 114 7.99 3.12 7.70
C GLY A 114 7.32 2.35 8.85
N ILE A 115 6.64 1.24 8.55
CA ILE A 115 6.03 0.38 9.56
C ILE A 115 7.02 -0.72 9.93
N THR A 116 7.24 -0.95 11.22
CA THR A 116 8.12 -2.01 11.69
C THR A 116 7.43 -2.86 12.75
N GLY A 117 7.64 -4.17 12.69
CA GLY A 117 7.02 -5.12 13.59
C GLY A 117 7.65 -6.51 13.50
N PRO A 118 7.09 -7.53 14.16
CA PRO A 118 7.63 -8.88 14.14
C PRO A 118 7.73 -9.46 12.71
N GLY A 119 8.97 -9.51 12.15
CA GLY A 119 9.21 -9.97 10.78
C GLY A 119 8.66 -9.06 9.70
N LEU A 120 8.59 -7.75 9.97
CA LEU A 120 8.29 -6.67 9.04
C LEU A 120 9.41 -5.63 9.14
N SER A 121 10.11 -5.39 8.04
CA SER A 121 11.14 -4.37 7.92
C SER A 121 10.52 -3.00 7.62
N VAL A 122 11.17 -1.94 8.11
CA VAL A 122 10.81 -0.55 7.85
C VAL A 122 10.82 -0.21 6.35
N GLU A 123 11.58 -0.95 5.56
CA GLU A 123 11.71 -0.76 4.11
C GLU A 123 10.62 -1.47 3.29
N GLU A 124 9.90 -2.41 3.88
CA GLU A 124 8.85 -3.13 3.16
C GLU A 124 7.60 -2.26 2.98
N PHE A 125 7.00 -2.36 1.79
CA PHE A 125 5.73 -1.72 1.53
C PHE A 125 4.58 -2.56 2.06
N VAL A 126 3.76 -1.97 2.91
CA VAL A 126 2.51 -2.55 3.38
C VAL A 126 1.32 -1.83 2.76
N GLN A 127 0.31 -2.59 2.35
CA GLN A 127 -0.97 -2.03 1.94
C GLN A 127 -1.76 -1.60 3.19
N VAL A 128 -2.29 -0.39 3.16
CA VAL A 128 -3.19 0.12 4.20
C VAL A 128 -4.60 -0.39 3.92
N LEU A 129 -5.15 -1.19 4.81
CA LEU A 129 -6.51 -1.77 4.68
C LEU A 129 -7.55 -1.01 5.50
N ALA A 130 -7.18 -0.51 6.68
CA ALA A 130 -8.01 0.35 7.51
C ALA A 130 -7.11 1.26 8.34
N GLU A 131 -7.58 2.48 8.63
CA GLU A 131 -6.93 3.46 9.49
C GLU A 131 -7.91 3.95 10.56
N GLY A 132 -7.37 4.26 11.77
CA GLY A 132 -8.15 4.79 12.88
C GLY A 132 -7.51 4.53 14.24
N ALA A 133 -8.31 4.17 15.23
CA ALA A 133 -7.82 3.77 16.55
C ALA A 133 -6.93 2.51 16.50
N VAL A 134 -7.19 1.66 15.52
CA VAL A 134 -6.33 0.52 15.16
C VAL A 134 -6.19 0.53 13.63
N ASP A 135 -4.95 0.64 13.17
CA ASP A 135 -4.65 0.50 11.76
C ASP A 135 -4.50 -0.99 11.39
N LEU A 136 -4.93 -1.34 10.18
CA LEU A 136 -4.75 -2.68 9.63
C LEU A 136 -3.91 -2.61 8.36
N TYR A 137 -2.85 -3.40 8.32
CA TYR A 137 -1.93 -3.49 7.19
C TYR A 137 -1.86 -4.90 6.62
N ARG A 138 -1.61 -4.99 5.32
CA ARG A 138 -1.31 -6.21 4.61
C ARG A 138 0.09 -6.13 4.03
N LEU A 139 0.90 -7.14 4.29
CA LEU A 139 2.19 -7.38 3.63
C LEU A 139 2.01 -8.49 2.61
N ASP A 140 2.21 -8.17 1.33
CA ASP A 140 2.35 -9.15 0.28
C ASP A 140 3.78 -9.69 0.27
N LEU A 141 3.93 -11.00 0.08
CA LEU A 141 5.22 -11.68 0.05
C LEU A 141 5.39 -12.45 -1.25
N LYS A 142 6.59 -12.45 -1.78
CA LYS A 142 7.02 -13.32 -2.88
C LYS A 142 8.36 -13.94 -2.54
N HIS A 143 8.53 -15.20 -2.87
CA HIS A 143 9.80 -15.92 -2.77
C HIS A 143 9.90 -16.91 -3.91
N VAL A 144 11.12 -17.37 -4.21
CA VAL A 144 11.36 -18.42 -5.18
C VAL A 144 11.44 -19.74 -4.44
N SER A 145 10.58 -20.68 -4.83
CA SER A 145 10.66 -22.07 -4.41
C SER A 145 11.26 -22.92 -5.51
N GLU A 146 12.06 -23.91 -5.13
CA GLU A 146 12.66 -24.88 -6.03
C GLU A 146 12.02 -26.25 -5.82
N MET A 147 11.64 -26.91 -6.90
CA MET A 147 11.07 -28.25 -6.86
C MET A 147 11.68 -29.09 -7.97
N SER A 148 12.03 -30.37 -7.64
CA SER A 148 12.48 -31.32 -8.64
C SER A 148 11.26 -31.91 -9.35
N GLU A 149 11.18 -31.69 -10.67
CA GLU A 149 10.14 -32.27 -11.52
C GLU A 149 10.72 -33.41 -12.39
N VAL A 150 9.95 -34.51 -12.55
CA VAL A 150 10.31 -35.58 -13.43
C VAL A 150 10.38 -35.04 -14.87
N ASN A 151 11.50 -35.29 -15.56
CA ASN A 151 11.79 -34.81 -16.91
C ASN A 151 12.10 -33.31 -17.09
N ALA A 152 12.04 -32.49 -16.04
CA ALA A 152 12.34 -31.06 -16.14
C ALA A 152 13.50 -30.62 -15.23
N GLY A 153 13.99 -31.52 -14.35
CA GLY A 153 15.04 -31.17 -13.38
C GLY A 153 14.55 -30.25 -12.28
N ILE A 154 15.38 -29.27 -11.85
CA ILE A 154 15.02 -28.31 -10.84
C ILE A 154 14.23 -27.15 -11.51
N VAL A 155 12.99 -27.00 -11.10
CA VAL A 155 12.11 -25.90 -11.56
C VAL A 155 11.97 -24.87 -10.46
N LYS A 156 12.24 -23.62 -10.83
CA LYS A 156 12.07 -22.45 -9.96
C LYS A 156 10.70 -21.83 -10.21
N THR A 157 10.00 -21.47 -9.13
CA THR A 157 8.65 -20.88 -9.23
C THR A 157 8.48 -19.78 -8.20
N PHE A 158 7.95 -18.61 -8.62
CA PHE A 158 7.50 -17.59 -7.68
C PHE A 158 6.28 -18.09 -6.93
N THR A 159 6.40 -18.17 -5.61
CA THR A 159 5.31 -18.44 -4.68
C THR A 159 5.06 -17.22 -3.82
N GLY A 160 3.82 -17.00 -3.38
CA GLY A 160 3.42 -15.84 -2.61
C GLY A 160 2.73 -16.20 -1.31
N GLY A 161 2.65 -15.23 -0.44
CA GLY A 161 1.93 -15.29 0.82
C GLY A 161 1.46 -13.91 1.24
N ILE A 162 0.62 -13.87 2.27
CA ILE A 162 0.11 -12.65 2.86
C ILE A 162 0.30 -12.74 4.36
N LYS A 163 0.73 -11.62 4.97
CA LYS A 163 0.71 -11.41 6.41
C LYS A 163 -0.13 -10.18 6.72
N TYR A 164 -0.83 -10.20 7.84
CA TYR A 164 -1.56 -9.05 8.35
C TYR A 164 -0.90 -8.52 9.61
N TYR A 165 -0.84 -7.21 9.71
CA TYR A 165 -0.33 -6.50 10.87
C TYR A 165 -1.38 -5.51 11.34
N ALA A 166 -1.47 -5.33 12.64
CA ALA A 166 -2.29 -4.28 13.23
C ALA A 166 -1.42 -3.38 14.09
N GLU A 167 -1.62 -2.07 13.98
CA GLU A 167 -0.98 -1.08 14.84
C GLU A 167 -2.03 -0.51 15.79
N LYS A 168 -1.82 -0.71 17.09
CA LYS A 168 -2.62 -0.17 18.18
C LYS A 168 -1.70 0.46 19.21
N ASP A 169 -1.99 1.68 19.64
CA ASP A 169 -1.17 2.41 20.63
C ASP A 169 0.33 2.45 20.24
N LYS A 170 0.63 2.61 18.97
CA LYS A 170 1.99 2.61 18.38
C LYS A 170 2.72 1.25 18.48
N ALA A 171 2.04 0.20 18.83
CA ALA A 171 2.58 -1.16 18.85
C ALA A 171 2.08 -1.93 17.63
N VAL A 172 3.00 -2.39 16.79
CA VAL A 172 2.69 -3.20 15.61
C VAL A 172 2.76 -4.69 15.97
N THR A 173 1.68 -5.40 15.72
CA THR A 173 1.53 -6.82 16.02
C THR A 173 1.19 -7.61 14.76
N LEU A 174 1.87 -8.75 14.56
CA LEU A 174 1.48 -9.71 13.52
C LEU A 174 0.19 -10.42 14.00
N ILE A 175 -0.85 -10.38 13.18
CA ILE A 175 -2.14 -11.01 13.46
C ILE A 175 -2.46 -12.12 12.47
N LYS A 176 -3.21 -13.11 12.94
CA LYS A 176 -3.85 -14.08 12.06
C LYS A 176 -5.22 -13.54 11.64
N ALA A 177 -5.63 -13.84 10.41
CA ALA A 177 -6.97 -13.54 9.94
C ALA A 177 -7.96 -14.61 10.49
N ASP A 178 -8.14 -14.62 11.80
CA ASP A 178 -9.09 -15.47 12.51
C ASP A 178 -9.78 -14.70 13.64
N LYS A 179 -10.91 -15.25 14.09
CA LYS A 179 -11.75 -14.61 15.10
C LYS A 179 -11.03 -14.43 16.44
N GLU A 180 -10.24 -15.41 16.86
CA GLU A 180 -9.58 -15.41 18.16
C GLU A 180 -8.52 -14.31 18.23
N SER A 181 -7.63 -14.27 17.23
CA SER A 181 -6.56 -13.27 17.14
C SER A 181 -7.11 -11.84 17.09
N VAL A 182 -8.19 -11.62 16.30
CA VAL A 182 -8.82 -10.31 16.19
C VAL A 182 -9.51 -9.89 17.48
N LEU A 183 -10.25 -10.78 18.14
CA LEU A 183 -10.90 -10.47 19.43
C LEU A 183 -9.90 -10.25 20.55
N LEU A 184 -8.74 -10.92 20.53
CA LEU A 184 -7.67 -10.69 21.49
C LEU A 184 -7.08 -9.27 21.33
N LEU A 185 -6.81 -8.85 20.11
CA LEU A 185 -6.30 -7.51 19.81
C LEU A 185 -7.29 -6.41 20.19
N LEU A 186 -8.60 -6.64 19.94
CA LEU A 186 -9.68 -5.68 20.16
C LEU A 186 -10.43 -5.93 21.46
N ALA A 187 -9.72 -6.42 22.50
CA ALA A 187 -10.30 -6.91 23.75
C ALA A 187 -11.07 -5.83 24.54
N ASP A 188 -10.67 -4.57 24.43
CA ASP A 188 -11.32 -3.41 25.06
C ASP A 188 -12.75 -3.18 24.59
N LYS A 189 -13.12 -3.62 23.40
CA LYS A 189 -14.48 -3.56 22.83
C LYS A 189 -14.97 -4.92 22.34
N ALA A 190 -14.49 -6.00 22.96
CA ALA A 190 -14.69 -7.38 22.51
C ALA A 190 -16.16 -7.76 22.33
N ASP A 191 -17.06 -7.36 23.22
CA ASP A 191 -18.47 -7.71 23.15
C ASP A 191 -19.16 -7.05 21.94
N GLN A 192 -18.87 -5.79 21.67
CA GLN A 192 -19.40 -5.06 20.51
C GLN A 192 -18.88 -5.69 19.21
N VAL A 193 -17.58 -5.95 19.12
CA VAL A 193 -16.94 -6.59 17.96
C VAL A 193 -17.50 -8.00 17.74
N LYS A 194 -17.67 -8.79 18.80
CA LYS A 194 -18.27 -10.14 18.74
C LYS A 194 -19.71 -10.12 18.25
N GLY A 195 -20.49 -9.14 18.71
CA GLY A 195 -21.85 -8.89 18.24
C GLY A 195 -21.88 -8.58 16.74
N PHE A 196 -21.01 -7.65 16.29
CA PHE A 196 -20.88 -7.29 14.88
C PHE A 196 -20.50 -8.49 13.99
N ILE A 197 -19.49 -9.27 14.40
CA ILE A 197 -19.04 -10.47 13.69
C ILE A 197 -20.21 -11.43 13.48
N THR A 198 -21.03 -11.66 14.53
CA THR A 198 -22.16 -12.60 14.49
C THR A 198 -23.28 -12.08 13.61
N SER A 199 -23.70 -10.83 13.79
CA SER A 199 -24.83 -10.22 13.07
C SER A 199 -24.54 -10.07 11.57
N ASN A 200 -23.29 -9.80 11.20
CA ASN A 200 -22.89 -9.62 9.80
C ASN A 200 -22.33 -10.89 9.14
N ARG A 201 -22.35 -12.03 9.84
CA ARG A 201 -21.86 -13.33 9.33
C ARG A 201 -20.44 -13.23 8.78
N ILE A 202 -19.56 -12.53 9.48
CA ILE A 202 -18.16 -12.29 9.07
C ILE A 202 -17.42 -13.61 8.86
N SER A 203 -16.74 -13.70 7.71
CA SER A 203 -15.87 -14.82 7.37
C SER A 203 -14.42 -14.37 7.27
N PHE A 204 -13.59 -14.72 8.23
CA PHE A 204 -12.15 -14.38 8.24
C PHE A 204 -11.33 -15.02 7.10
N ARG A 205 -11.95 -15.85 6.25
CA ARG A 205 -11.35 -16.32 4.99
C ARG A 205 -11.36 -15.24 3.90
N LYS A 206 -12.14 -14.17 4.10
CA LYS A 206 -12.28 -13.04 3.18
C LYS A 206 -11.63 -11.81 3.79
N GLU A 207 -10.66 -11.23 3.11
CA GLU A 207 -9.99 -10.00 3.54
C GLU A 207 -10.97 -8.84 3.74
N GLU A 208 -11.96 -8.71 2.84
CA GLU A 208 -12.97 -7.67 2.92
C GLU A 208 -13.76 -7.73 4.24
N ASP A 209 -14.00 -8.93 4.77
CA ASP A 209 -14.71 -9.11 6.03
C ASP A 209 -13.81 -8.78 7.23
N LEU A 210 -12.51 -9.12 7.16
CA LEU A 210 -11.52 -8.67 8.14
C LEU A 210 -11.49 -7.14 8.19
N VAL A 211 -11.41 -6.48 7.04
CA VAL A 211 -11.43 -5.00 6.93
C VAL A 211 -12.70 -4.40 7.54
N LYS A 212 -13.87 -5.01 7.30
CA LYS A 212 -15.14 -4.54 7.91
C LYS A 212 -15.10 -4.55 9.43
N VAL A 213 -14.47 -5.57 10.05
CA VAL A 213 -14.34 -5.65 11.51
C VAL A 213 -13.49 -4.50 12.05
N PHE A 214 -12.35 -4.21 11.42
CA PHE A 214 -11.49 -3.10 11.83
C PHE A 214 -12.15 -1.74 11.62
N LYS A 215 -12.81 -1.52 10.48
CA LYS A 215 -13.58 -0.29 10.21
C LYS A 215 -14.72 -0.11 11.23
N TYR A 216 -15.41 -1.17 11.59
CA TYR A 216 -16.43 -1.12 12.64
C TYR A 216 -15.83 -0.74 13.99
N TYR A 217 -14.75 -1.40 14.41
CA TYR A 217 -14.06 -1.07 15.66
C TYR A 217 -13.62 0.40 15.69
N ASN A 218 -13.05 0.91 14.60
CA ASN A 218 -12.60 2.30 14.48
C ASN A 218 -13.77 3.31 14.48
N SER A 219 -15.00 2.86 14.25
CA SER A 219 -16.21 3.70 14.32
C SER A 219 -16.86 3.77 15.70
N LEU A 220 -16.42 2.95 16.66
CA LEU A 220 -16.91 2.92 18.04
C LEU A 220 -16.22 3.99 18.89
#